data_6a6f686eb50b4ae06f1c8eef50511168
#
_entry.id   6a6f686eb50b4ae06f1c8eef50511168
#
_cell.length_a   1.000
_cell.length_b   1.000
_cell.length_c   1.000
_cell.angle_alpha   90.00
_cell.angle_beta   90.00
_cell.angle_gamma   90.00
#
_symmetry.space_group_name_H-M   'P 1'
#
loop_
_entity.id
_entity.type
_entity.pdbx_description
1 polymer ?
#
loop_
_entity_poly.entity_id
_entity_poly.type
_entity_poly.pdbx_seq_one_letter_code
_entity_poly.pdbx_strand_id
1 'polypeptide(L)'
;MESDALRNRVLFETWVEAHRSMGAVLALAGEPINRRRFLARVASLAGQQRDNNYVYLLLERRPSEETPAYIGQAASPMRRWMQHLSGLARGEGLYARWRTRLLREGHETTRFDLEVLVVGETHLHFPPLPGAPATVSAAEHQLFRLVADAYPLRLLDHGDH
;
A
#
# COMPACT_ATOMS: atom_id res chain seq x y z
N MET A 1 17.21 -16.86 -4.86
CA MET A 1 16.85 -18.24 -5.22
C MET A 1 15.34 -18.32 -5.41
N GLU A 2 14.94 -19.09 -6.41
CA GLU A 2 13.51 -19.19 -6.75
C GLU A 2 12.65 -19.67 -5.58
N SER A 3 13.14 -20.62 -4.78
CA SER A 3 12.40 -21.15 -3.64
C SER A 3 12.17 -20.09 -2.57
N ASP A 4 13.13 -19.19 -2.34
CA ASP A 4 12.99 -18.12 -1.37
C ASP A 4 12.04 -17.04 -1.88
N ALA A 5 12.13 -16.71 -3.17
CA ALA A 5 11.21 -15.75 -3.78
C ALA A 5 9.77 -16.26 -3.71
N LEU A 6 9.55 -17.54 -3.99
CA LEU A 6 8.21 -18.14 -3.92
C LEU A 6 7.70 -18.14 -2.48
N ARG A 7 8.53 -18.50 -1.53
CA ARG A 7 8.18 -18.48 -0.10
C ARG A 7 7.80 -17.09 0.34
N ASN A 8 8.60 -16.08 -0.04
CA ASN A 8 8.34 -14.69 0.34
C ASN A 8 7.05 -14.19 -0.29
N ARG A 9 6.75 -14.60 -1.53
CA ARG A 9 5.48 -14.27 -2.18
C ARG A 9 4.29 -14.86 -1.42
N VAL A 10 4.39 -16.11 -1.00
CA VAL A 10 3.31 -16.77 -0.24
C VAL A 10 3.09 -16.08 1.10
N LEU A 11 4.18 -15.73 1.82
CA LEU A 11 4.07 -15.00 3.09
C LEU A 11 3.41 -13.64 2.89
N PHE A 12 3.82 -12.92 1.85
CA PHE A 12 3.24 -11.62 1.53
C PHE A 12 1.74 -11.74 1.22
N GLU A 13 1.38 -12.65 0.34
CA GLU A 13 -0.03 -12.86 -0.05
C GLU A 13 -0.89 -13.29 1.14
N THR A 14 -0.34 -14.14 2.01
CA THR A 14 -1.04 -14.58 3.22
C THR A 14 -1.32 -13.40 4.15
N TRP A 15 -0.34 -12.54 4.34
CA TRP A 15 -0.50 -11.35 5.18
C TRP A 15 -1.53 -10.38 4.59
N VAL A 16 -1.46 -10.13 3.29
CA VAL A 16 -2.41 -9.28 2.58
C VAL A 16 -3.84 -9.81 2.75
N GLU A 17 -4.03 -11.11 2.50
CA GLU A 17 -5.36 -11.71 2.58
C GLU A 17 -5.94 -11.62 3.99
N ALA A 18 -5.11 -11.81 5.01
CA ALA A 18 -5.55 -11.70 6.41
C ALA A 18 -6.01 -10.30 6.80
N HIS A 19 -5.51 -9.28 6.09
CA HIS A 19 -5.83 -7.87 6.40
C HIS A 19 -6.73 -7.22 5.35
N ARG A 20 -7.33 -8.00 4.48
CA ARG A 20 -8.14 -7.51 3.35
C ARG A 20 -9.34 -6.65 3.78
N SER A 21 -9.91 -6.92 4.95
CA SER A 21 -11.04 -6.15 5.47
C SER A 21 -10.66 -4.70 5.81
N MET A 22 -9.36 -4.42 5.93
CA MET A 22 -8.85 -3.08 6.23
C MET A 22 -8.40 -2.35 4.97
N GLY A 23 -9.04 -2.64 3.86
CA GLY A 23 -8.73 -2.04 2.57
C GLY A 23 -9.60 -0.83 2.24
N ALA A 24 -9.00 0.14 1.56
CA ALA A 24 -9.67 1.30 0.99
C ALA A 24 -9.38 1.33 -0.50
N VAL A 25 -10.42 1.25 -1.32
CA VAL A 25 -10.26 1.31 -2.78
C VAL A 25 -9.87 2.73 -3.17
N LEU A 26 -8.70 2.86 -3.80
CA LEU A 26 -8.24 4.16 -4.31
C LEU A 26 -8.90 4.47 -5.64
N ALA A 27 -8.95 3.50 -6.55
CA ALA A 27 -9.62 3.64 -7.83
C ALA A 27 -9.78 2.27 -8.49
N LEU A 28 -10.72 2.17 -9.43
CA LEU A 28 -10.83 1.03 -10.32
C LEU A 28 -10.16 1.35 -11.65
N ALA A 29 -9.66 0.34 -12.35
CA ALA A 29 -8.97 0.52 -13.62
C ALA A 29 -9.85 1.30 -14.62
N GLY A 30 -9.26 2.31 -15.25
CA GLY A 30 -9.96 3.14 -16.19
C GLY A 30 -10.79 4.25 -15.59
N GLU A 31 -10.82 4.37 -14.26
CA GLU A 31 -11.55 5.43 -13.56
C GLU A 31 -10.59 6.44 -12.96
N PRO A 32 -11.03 7.69 -12.74
CA PRO A 32 -10.24 8.65 -12.01
C PRO A 32 -10.24 8.31 -10.51
N ILE A 33 -9.20 8.75 -9.81
CA ILE A 33 -9.15 8.63 -8.36
C ILE A 33 -10.24 9.50 -7.75
N ASN A 34 -11.12 8.89 -6.97
CA ASN A 34 -12.12 9.63 -6.20
C ASN A 34 -11.55 9.94 -4.83
N ARG A 35 -10.90 11.08 -4.73
CA ARG A 35 -10.21 11.52 -3.51
C ARG A 35 -11.11 11.54 -2.29
N ARG A 36 -12.29 12.11 -2.42
CA ARG A 36 -13.23 12.26 -1.32
C ARG A 36 -13.67 10.91 -0.76
N ARG A 37 -14.06 10.00 -1.64
CA ARG A 37 -14.52 8.67 -1.28
C ARG A 37 -13.40 7.86 -0.63
N PHE A 38 -12.22 7.89 -1.21
CA PHE A 38 -11.06 7.18 -0.67
C PHE A 38 -10.70 7.68 0.73
N LEU A 39 -10.59 9.01 0.90
CA LEU A 39 -10.21 9.58 2.19
C LEU A 39 -11.29 9.33 3.25
N ALA A 40 -12.56 9.32 2.88
CA ALA A 40 -13.64 8.97 3.80
C ALA A 40 -13.47 7.53 4.31
N ARG A 41 -13.07 6.61 3.43
CA ARG A 41 -12.83 5.22 3.83
C ARG A 41 -11.60 5.10 4.72
N VAL A 42 -10.51 5.81 4.42
CA VAL A 42 -9.31 5.84 5.26
C VAL A 42 -9.66 6.37 6.66
N ALA A 43 -10.43 7.45 6.72
CA ALA A 43 -10.88 8.01 8.01
C ALA A 43 -11.72 7.00 8.79
N SER A 44 -12.60 6.29 8.12
CA SER A 44 -13.44 5.26 8.76
C SER A 44 -12.57 4.13 9.32
N LEU A 45 -11.60 3.65 8.58
CA LEU A 45 -10.68 2.59 9.02
C LEU A 45 -9.87 3.05 10.24
N ALA A 46 -9.32 4.26 10.18
CA ALA A 46 -8.55 4.81 11.29
C ALA A 46 -9.43 5.00 12.53
N GLY A 47 -10.65 5.47 12.35
CA GLY A 47 -11.61 5.67 13.44
C GLY A 47 -12.04 4.37 14.11
N GLN A 48 -12.17 3.30 13.34
CA GLN A 48 -12.52 1.98 13.86
C GLN A 48 -11.37 1.34 14.64
N GLN A 49 -10.15 1.52 14.16
CA GLN A 49 -8.97 0.90 14.76
C GLN A 49 -8.42 1.67 15.96
N ARG A 50 -8.42 3.00 15.88
CA ARG A 50 -7.95 3.88 16.97
C ARG A 50 -6.55 3.59 17.43
N ASP A 51 -5.64 3.40 16.49
CA ASP A 51 -4.23 3.15 16.78
C ASP A 51 -3.42 4.44 16.70
N ASN A 52 -2.22 4.42 17.29
CA ASN A 52 -1.30 5.55 17.25
C ASN A 52 -0.33 5.50 16.07
N ASN A 53 -0.26 4.36 15.41
CA ASN A 53 0.60 4.18 14.25
C ASN A 53 0.01 3.11 13.35
N TYR A 54 0.17 3.30 12.04
CA TYR A 54 -0.43 2.44 11.03
C TYR A 54 0.60 2.11 9.96
N VAL A 55 0.63 0.85 9.51
CA VAL A 55 1.30 0.49 8.28
C VAL A 55 0.28 0.53 7.15
N TYR A 56 0.68 1.02 5.98
CA TYR A 56 -0.18 1.00 4.82
C TYR A 56 0.55 0.40 3.62
N LEU A 57 -0.23 -0.21 2.75
CA LEU A 57 0.27 -0.95 1.60
C LEU A 57 -0.60 -0.63 0.39
N LEU A 58 0.00 -0.02 -0.63
CA LEU A 58 -0.69 0.24 -1.89
C LEU A 58 -0.51 -0.97 -2.81
N LEU A 59 -1.62 -1.54 -3.24
CA LEU A 59 -1.66 -2.71 -4.12
C LEU A 59 -2.18 -2.34 -5.50
N GLU A 60 -1.54 -2.89 -6.52
CA GLU A 60 -2.01 -2.86 -7.90
C GLU A 60 -2.61 -4.22 -8.23
N ARG A 61 -3.86 -4.24 -8.65
CA ARG A 61 -4.53 -5.49 -9.04
C ARG A 61 -4.61 -5.58 -10.54
N ARG A 62 -4.03 -6.63 -11.07
CA ARG A 62 -4.11 -7.01 -12.48
C ARG A 62 -4.96 -8.26 -12.60
N PRO A 63 -5.47 -8.60 -13.80
CA PRO A 63 -6.30 -9.80 -13.95
C PRO A 63 -5.67 -11.09 -13.44
N SER A 64 -4.33 -11.22 -13.55
CA SER A 64 -3.62 -12.44 -13.17
C SER A 64 -2.85 -12.37 -11.86
N GLU A 65 -2.65 -11.17 -11.31
CA GLU A 65 -1.85 -11.03 -10.08
C GLU A 65 -2.14 -9.72 -9.35
N GLU A 66 -1.79 -9.70 -8.08
CA GLU A 66 -1.84 -8.49 -7.24
C GLU A 66 -0.42 -8.20 -6.78
N THR A 67 0.07 -7.00 -7.03
CA THR A 67 1.45 -6.64 -6.72
C THR A 67 1.51 -5.39 -5.84
N PRO A 68 2.48 -5.31 -4.93
CA PRO A 68 2.66 -4.12 -4.11
C PRO A 68 3.27 -2.98 -4.93
N ALA A 69 2.79 -1.77 -4.69
CA ALA A 69 3.32 -0.58 -5.33
C ALA A 69 4.01 0.36 -4.34
N TYR A 70 3.56 0.38 -3.09
CA TYR A 70 4.14 1.27 -2.08
C TYR A 70 3.85 0.76 -0.69
N ILE A 71 4.82 0.90 0.21
CA ILE A 71 4.71 0.50 1.61
C ILE A 71 5.14 1.69 2.46
N GLY A 72 4.38 2.01 3.50
CA GLY A 72 4.75 3.11 4.38
C GLY A 72 4.13 2.97 5.75
N GLN A 73 4.44 3.92 6.63
CA GLN A 73 3.82 4.00 7.94
C GLN A 73 3.52 5.46 8.28
N ALA A 74 2.52 5.67 9.13
CA ALA A 74 2.14 7.01 9.55
C ALA A 74 1.33 6.95 10.84
N ALA A 75 1.49 7.98 11.67
CA ALA A 75 0.63 8.16 12.83
C ALA A 75 -0.78 8.56 12.39
N SER A 76 -0.89 9.36 11.33
CA SER A 76 -2.16 9.77 10.75
C SER A 76 -2.22 9.33 9.27
N PRO A 77 -2.86 8.20 8.97
CA PRO A 77 -3.00 7.77 7.58
C PRO A 77 -3.79 8.77 6.73
N MET A 78 -4.78 9.45 7.31
CA MET A 78 -5.53 10.50 6.61
C MET A 78 -4.62 11.61 6.12
N ARG A 79 -3.80 12.17 7.01
CA ARG A 79 -2.89 13.26 6.65
C ARG A 79 -1.87 12.81 5.61
N ARG A 80 -1.31 11.62 5.79
CA ARG A 80 -0.31 11.09 4.86
C ARG A 80 -0.90 10.87 3.47
N TRP A 81 -2.09 10.30 3.39
CA TRP A 81 -2.72 10.06 2.10
C TRP A 81 -3.24 11.34 1.45
N MET A 82 -3.64 12.35 2.22
CA MET A 82 -3.90 13.67 1.66
C MET A 82 -2.65 14.24 0.99
N GLN A 83 -1.48 14.07 1.60
CA GLN A 83 -0.21 14.50 1.02
C GLN A 83 0.11 13.72 -0.25
N HIS A 84 -0.05 12.38 -0.23
CA HIS A 84 0.20 11.56 -1.42
C HIS A 84 -0.72 11.94 -2.59
N LEU A 85 -1.99 12.14 -2.32
CA LEU A 85 -2.95 12.51 -3.37
C LEU A 85 -2.67 13.90 -3.93
N SER A 86 -2.32 14.85 -3.08
CA SER A 86 -1.93 16.19 -3.54
C SER A 86 -0.64 16.15 -4.36
N GLY A 87 0.33 15.35 -3.93
CA GLY A 87 1.57 15.15 -4.67
C GLY A 87 1.32 14.50 -6.02
N LEU A 88 0.48 13.46 -6.04
CA LEU A 88 0.12 12.76 -7.27
C LEU A 88 -0.57 13.70 -8.26
N ALA A 89 -1.47 14.56 -7.78
CA ALA A 89 -2.17 15.52 -8.62
C ALA A 89 -1.20 16.54 -9.25
N ARG A 90 -0.20 17.01 -8.50
CA ARG A 90 0.81 17.92 -9.02
C ARG A 90 1.83 17.22 -9.92
N GLY A 91 2.16 15.97 -9.59
CA GLY A 91 3.10 15.17 -10.38
C GLY A 91 4.54 15.66 -10.33
N GLU A 92 4.93 16.36 -9.27
CA GLU A 92 6.28 16.92 -9.12
C GLU A 92 7.17 16.03 -8.26
N GLY A 93 8.47 16.08 -8.51
CA GLY A 93 9.46 15.34 -7.74
C GLY A 93 9.19 13.85 -7.77
N LEU A 94 9.17 13.21 -6.60
CA LEU A 94 8.86 11.79 -6.44
C LEU A 94 7.56 11.38 -7.11
N TYR A 95 6.56 12.25 -7.07
CA TYR A 95 5.24 11.92 -7.57
C TYR A 95 5.14 11.88 -9.10
N ALA A 96 6.17 12.34 -9.81
CA ALA A 96 6.23 12.14 -11.26
C ALA A 96 6.26 10.64 -11.60
N ARG A 97 7.00 9.83 -10.83
CA ARG A 97 7.05 8.38 -10.99
C ARG A 97 5.72 7.73 -10.63
N TRP A 98 5.07 8.22 -9.57
CA TRP A 98 3.74 7.75 -9.18
C TRP A 98 2.74 7.95 -10.32
N ARG A 99 2.74 9.15 -10.92
CA ARG A 99 1.82 9.44 -12.02
C ARG A 99 2.08 8.51 -13.20
N THR A 100 3.34 8.38 -13.60
CA THR A 100 3.71 7.52 -14.72
C THR A 100 3.29 6.07 -14.49
N ARG A 101 3.43 5.59 -13.27
CA ARG A 101 3.13 4.20 -12.96
C ARG A 101 1.64 3.93 -12.75
N LEU A 102 0.96 4.82 -12.05
CA LEU A 102 -0.42 4.56 -11.62
C LEU A 102 -1.46 5.09 -12.59
N LEU A 103 -1.17 6.16 -13.31
CA LEU A 103 -2.12 6.79 -14.20
C LEU A 103 -1.80 6.49 -15.67
N ARG A 104 -2.84 6.50 -16.50
CA ARG A 104 -2.67 6.37 -17.94
C ARG A 104 -2.11 7.66 -18.51
N GLU A 105 -1.18 7.54 -19.43
CA GLU A 105 -0.55 8.69 -20.06
C GLU A 105 -1.60 9.57 -20.75
N GLY A 106 -1.54 10.87 -20.46
CA GLY A 106 -2.47 11.85 -21.01
C GLY A 106 -3.87 11.82 -20.41
N HIS A 107 -4.11 10.99 -19.40
CA HIS A 107 -5.42 10.86 -18.76
C HIS A 107 -5.27 10.88 -17.24
N GLU A 108 -6.35 11.29 -16.54
CA GLU A 108 -6.40 11.26 -15.10
C GLU A 108 -7.03 9.95 -14.58
N THR A 109 -7.03 8.91 -15.39
CA THR A 109 -7.57 7.60 -15.05
C THR A 109 -6.44 6.63 -14.72
N THR A 110 -6.75 5.65 -13.87
CA THR A 110 -5.76 4.69 -13.40
C THR A 110 -5.57 3.52 -14.36
N ARG A 111 -4.37 2.93 -14.34
CA ARG A 111 -4.02 1.77 -15.16
C ARG A 111 -4.60 0.48 -14.61
N PHE A 112 -4.69 0.38 -13.30
CA PHE A 112 -5.07 -0.84 -12.60
C PHE A 112 -6.06 -0.51 -11.49
N ASP A 113 -6.73 -1.53 -10.97
CA ASP A 113 -7.43 -1.38 -9.71
C ASP A 113 -6.37 -1.11 -8.63
N LEU A 114 -6.62 -0.11 -7.80
CA LEU A 114 -5.71 0.29 -6.73
C LEU A 114 -6.43 0.22 -5.40
N GLU A 115 -5.80 -0.44 -4.44
CA GLU A 115 -6.33 -0.54 -3.09
C GLU A 115 -5.23 -0.30 -2.08
N VAL A 116 -5.57 0.36 -0.97
CA VAL A 116 -4.64 0.62 0.12
C VAL A 116 -5.12 -0.12 1.36
N LEU A 117 -4.27 -1.00 1.89
CA LEU A 117 -4.53 -1.58 3.22
C LEU A 117 -4.02 -0.60 4.26
N VAL A 118 -4.79 -0.35 5.30
CA VAL A 118 -4.44 0.56 6.41
C VAL A 118 -4.61 -0.21 7.70
N VAL A 119 -3.50 -0.65 8.30
CA VAL A 119 -3.53 -1.56 9.45
C VAL A 119 -2.85 -0.92 10.65
N GLY A 120 -3.61 -0.70 11.71
CA GLY A 120 -3.10 -0.17 12.96
C GLY A 120 -2.32 -1.23 13.74
N GLU A 121 -1.41 -0.79 14.60
CA GLU A 121 -0.49 -1.68 15.30
C GLU A 121 -1.21 -2.76 16.12
N THR A 122 -2.28 -2.38 16.83
CA THR A 122 -3.02 -3.35 17.65
C THR A 122 -3.95 -4.24 16.82
N HIS A 123 -4.08 -3.97 15.53
CA HIS A 123 -4.94 -4.72 14.60
C HIS A 123 -4.15 -5.60 13.64
N LEU A 124 -2.82 -5.66 13.80
CA LEU A 124 -2.01 -6.63 13.07
C LEU A 124 -2.39 -8.03 13.55
N HIS A 125 -2.89 -8.86 12.64
CA HIS A 125 -3.29 -10.23 12.98
C HIS A 125 -2.07 -11.09 13.30
N PHE A 126 -0.98 -10.86 12.57
CA PHE A 126 0.33 -11.50 12.78
C PHE A 126 1.37 -10.70 12.02
N PRO A 127 2.66 -10.85 12.36
CA PRO A 127 3.71 -10.15 11.60
C PRO A 127 3.88 -10.77 10.21
N PRO A 128 4.28 -10.00 9.19
CA PRO A 128 4.52 -10.54 7.86
C PRO A 128 5.53 -11.70 7.83
N LEU A 129 6.58 -11.61 8.64
CA LEU A 129 7.53 -12.69 8.85
C LEU A 129 7.18 -13.44 10.13
N PRO A 130 6.92 -14.75 10.08
CA PRO A 130 6.58 -15.53 11.26
C PRO A 130 7.65 -15.43 12.35
N GLY A 131 7.22 -15.23 13.60
CA GLY A 131 8.13 -15.13 14.74
C GLY A 131 8.76 -13.76 14.95
N ALA A 132 8.51 -12.81 14.06
CA ALA A 132 9.03 -11.46 14.18
C ALA A 132 8.10 -10.58 15.04
N PRO A 133 8.58 -9.41 15.52
CA PRO A 133 7.71 -8.52 16.28
C PRO A 133 6.52 -8.00 15.47
N ALA A 134 5.35 -7.92 16.12
CA ALA A 134 4.12 -7.42 15.51
C ALA A 134 3.93 -5.93 15.83
N THR A 135 4.90 -5.11 15.43
CA THR A 135 4.83 -3.65 15.51
C THR A 135 4.75 -3.07 14.11
N VAL A 136 4.24 -1.85 14.00
CA VAL A 136 4.11 -1.20 12.68
C VAL A 136 5.49 -1.01 12.03
N SER A 137 6.48 -0.52 12.79
CA SER A 137 7.82 -0.33 12.25
C SER A 137 8.45 -1.63 11.78
N ALA A 138 8.30 -2.70 12.57
CA ALA A 138 8.82 -4.01 12.18
C ALA A 138 8.07 -4.58 10.99
N ALA A 139 6.74 -4.41 10.95
CA ALA A 139 5.93 -4.89 9.84
C ALA A 139 6.32 -4.21 8.52
N GLU A 140 6.56 -2.91 8.54
CA GLU A 140 7.02 -2.18 7.35
C GLU A 140 8.34 -2.77 6.83
N HIS A 141 9.32 -2.97 7.70
CA HIS A 141 10.59 -3.57 7.33
C HIS A 141 10.44 -4.98 6.78
N GLN A 142 9.60 -5.78 7.41
CA GLN A 142 9.34 -7.15 7.00
C GLN A 142 8.69 -7.21 5.62
N LEU A 143 7.71 -6.34 5.38
CA LEU A 143 7.06 -6.25 4.08
C LEU A 143 8.06 -5.87 2.99
N PHE A 144 8.96 -4.92 3.25
CA PHE A 144 10.03 -4.58 2.33
C PHE A 144 10.89 -5.79 1.98
N ARG A 145 11.30 -6.56 2.97
CA ARG A 145 12.12 -7.74 2.75
C ARG A 145 11.42 -8.79 1.90
N LEU A 146 10.15 -9.05 2.20
CA LEU A 146 9.36 -10.01 1.42
C LEU A 146 9.22 -9.56 -0.04
N VAL A 147 8.91 -8.28 -0.22
CA VAL A 147 8.64 -7.71 -1.54
C VAL A 147 9.90 -7.60 -2.39
N ALA A 148 11.05 -7.28 -1.78
CA ALA A 148 12.30 -7.11 -2.50
C ALA A 148 12.69 -8.36 -3.29
N ASP A 149 12.47 -9.54 -2.71
CA ASP A 149 12.80 -10.80 -3.37
C ASP A 149 11.67 -11.28 -4.28
N ALA A 150 10.42 -11.14 -3.82
CA ALA A 150 9.26 -11.69 -4.53
C ALA A 150 8.78 -10.82 -5.70
N TYR A 151 8.97 -9.50 -5.60
CA TYR A 151 8.47 -8.53 -6.59
C TYR A 151 9.55 -7.50 -6.91
N PRO A 152 10.68 -7.91 -7.51
CA PRO A 152 11.78 -6.99 -7.77
C PRO A 152 11.34 -5.83 -8.67
N LEU A 153 11.78 -4.61 -8.32
CA LEU A 153 11.51 -3.38 -9.08
C LEU A 153 10.04 -2.97 -9.15
N ARG A 154 9.19 -3.51 -8.26
CA ARG A 154 7.77 -3.17 -8.28
C ARG A 154 7.40 -2.01 -7.36
N LEU A 155 8.19 -1.72 -6.35
CA LEU A 155 7.88 -0.63 -5.43
C LEU A 155 8.24 0.73 -6.00
N LEU A 156 7.36 1.70 -5.75
CA LEU A 156 7.65 3.10 -5.96
C LEU A 156 8.65 3.55 -4.90
N ASP A 157 9.50 4.50 -5.25
CA ASP A 157 10.46 5.04 -4.31
C ASP A 157 9.76 5.74 -3.16
N HIS A 158 10.31 5.52 -1.97
CA HIS A 158 9.81 6.14 -0.77
C HIS A 158 10.20 7.57 -0.60
N GLY A 159 11.12 8.04 -1.38
CA GLY A 159 11.77 9.25 -1.02
C GLY A 159 12.45 9.10 0.34
N ASP A 160 13.39 9.91 0.58
CA ASP A 160 14.09 9.88 1.85
C ASP A 160 13.16 10.34 2.95
N HIS A 161 13.07 9.55 3.93
CA HIS A 161 12.35 9.88 5.13
C HIS A 161 13.18 10.79 6.00
#